data_6ca480f49ff974330014bd2bc3a98ba8
#
_entry.id   6ca480f49ff974330014bd2bc3a98ba8
#
_cell.length_a   1.000
_cell.length_b   1.000
_cell.length_c   1.000
_cell.angle_alpha   90.00
_cell.angle_beta   90.00
_cell.angle_gamma   90.00
#
_symmetry.space_group_name_H-M   'P 1'
#
loop_
_entity.id
_entity.type
_entity.pdbx_description
1 polymer ?
#
loop_
_entity_poly.entity_id
_entity_poly.type
_entity_poly.pdbx_seq_one_letter_code
_entity_poly.pdbx_strand_id
1 'polypeptide(L)'
;MSAVAIQDYLTNQTGPLTNPGFNIGGWEKLPSPLRSQLSAAALSALATYPADWPEIQIIPFASPFSPSAPNLTANYFSVSAAICAFTSRGNVTINSTSTTNNPVISPNWLTTPVDQEIAVAGFKRIQQVATTAGIIAGPEYTMGLPVQSDAQILQYIRESLSPLFHASCTCSMGQEGDPMAVVDSHAKVFGVSGLRVVDISAFPLLPPGQPQSTVCECCPC
;
A
#
# COMPACT_ATOMS: atom_id res chain seq x y z
N MET A 1 22.15 -9.87 8.83
CA MET A 1 21.55 -10.94 9.64
C MET A 1 22.68 -11.75 10.25
N SER A 2 22.70 -11.99 11.57
CA SER A 2 23.83 -12.73 12.20
C SER A 2 23.67 -14.24 12.00
N ALA A 3 24.77 -14.98 11.85
CA ALA A 3 24.75 -16.44 11.76
C ALA A 3 24.14 -17.09 13.02
N VAL A 4 24.32 -16.46 14.18
CA VAL A 4 23.71 -16.90 15.46
C VAL A 4 22.19 -16.84 15.38
N ALA A 5 21.60 -15.75 14.88
CA ALA A 5 20.14 -15.63 14.77
C ALA A 5 19.54 -16.67 13.80
N ILE A 6 20.26 -17.00 12.71
CA ILE A 6 19.83 -18.05 11.79
C ILE A 6 19.89 -19.41 12.48
N GLN A 7 20.97 -19.70 13.20
CA GLN A 7 21.13 -20.97 13.92
C GLN A 7 20.06 -21.15 15.01
N ASP A 8 19.79 -20.10 15.79
CA ASP A 8 18.75 -20.13 16.83
C ASP A 8 17.36 -20.42 16.24
N TYR A 9 17.04 -19.78 15.10
CA TYR A 9 15.77 -20.02 14.42
C TYR A 9 15.64 -21.44 13.89
N LEU A 10 16.67 -21.93 13.20
CA LEU A 10 16.63 -23.27 12.59
C LEU A 10 16.65 -24.39 13.62
N THR A 11 17.34 -24.20 14.76
CA THR A 11 17.50 -25.26 15.78
C THR A 11 16.41 -25.22 16.85
N ASN A 12 16.07 -24.01 17.31
CA ASN A 12 15.23 -23.82 18.51
C ASN A 12 13.89 -23.13 18.17
N GLN A 13 13.71 -22.65 16.95
CA GLN A 13 12.55 -21.82 16.53
C GLN A 13 12.37 -20.59 17.44
N THR A 14 13.48 -19.98 17.84
CA THR A 14 13.55 -18.82 18.73
C THR A 14 14.39 -17.69 18.14
N GLY A 15 14.47 -16.58 18.87
CA GLY A 15 15.32 -15.44 18.50
C GLY A 15 14.65 -14.44 17.56
N PRO A 16 15.40 -13.45 17.08
CA PRO A 16 14.84 -12.32 16.33
C PRO A 16 14.18 -12.70 15.00
N LEU A 17 14.51 -13.87 14.43
CA LEU A 17 13.91 -14.33 13.17
C LEU A 17 12.49 -14.92 13.33
N THR A 18 12.02 -15.11 14.56
CA THR A 18 10.60 -15.43 14.83
C THR A 18 9.69 -14.19 14.69
N ASN A 19 10.28 -13.00 14.64
CA ASN A 19 9.56 -11.76 14.44
C ASN A 19 9.57 -11.39 12.95
N PRO A 20 8.40 -11.26 12.29
CA PRO A 20 8.31 -10.88 10.89
C PRO A 20 8.70 -9.41 10.62
N GLY A 21 9.10 -8.65 11.65
CA GLY A 21 9.44 -7.22 11.55
C GLY A 21 8.23 -6.29 11.54
N PHE A 22 7.03 -6.85 11.48
CA PHE A 22 5.76 -6.15 11.47
C PHE A 22 4.77 -6.86 12.39
N ASN A 23 4.61 -6.36 13.62
CA ASN A 23 3.78 -7.01 14.64
C ASN A 23 2.48 -6.27 14.94
N ILE A 24 2.36 -5.04 14.50
CA ILE A 24 1.20 -4.19 14.75
C ILE A 24 0.93 -3.31 13.53
N GLY A 25 -0.32 -3.10 13.24
CA GLY A 25 -0.78 -2.16 12.20
C GLY A 25 -2.02 -1.44 12.68
N GLY A 26 -2.23 -0.25 12.14
CA GLY A 26 -3.41 0.55 12.42
C GLY A 26 -4.10 0.97 11.13
N TRP A 27 -5.42 1.00 11.15
CA TRP A 27 -6.24 1.55 10.09
C TRP A 27 -7.07 2.68 10.66
N GLU A 28 -7.03 3.83 10.01
CA GLU A 28 -7.81 4.97 10.47
C GLU A 28 -8.28 5.87 9.32
N LYS A 29 -9.30 6.67 9.61
CA LYS A 29 -9.56 7.87 8.84
C LYS A 29 -8.60 8.96 9.32
N LEU A 30 -8.17 9.82 8.40
CA LEU A 30 -7.36 10.98 8.77
C LEU A 30 -8.07 11.77 9.89
N PRO A 31 -7.40 12.09 10.99
CA PRO A 31 -8.00 12.83 12.08
C PRO A 31 -8.39 14.24 11.67
N SER A 32 -9.37 14.82 12.36
CA SER A 32 -10.00 16.08 12.02
C SER A 32 -9.02 17.23 11.67
N PRO A 33 -7.92 17.50 12.40
CA PRO A 33 -7.01 18.58 12.00
C PRO A 33 -6.38 18.40 10.62
N LEU A 34 -6.07 17.16 10.22
CA LEU A 34 -5.51 16.87 8.89
C LEU A 34 -6.59 16.77 7.83
N ARG A 35 -7.70 16.10 8.15
CA ARG A 35 -8.82 15.93 7.22
C ARG A 35 -9.45 17.27 6.82
N SER A 36 -9.56 18.22 7.73
CA SER A 36 -10.13 19.56 7.44
C SER A 36 -9.28 20.43 6.51
N GLN A 37 -8.03 20.02 6.26
CA GLN A 37 -7.11 20.69 5.33
C GLN A 37 -7.23 20.12 3.89
N LEU A 38 -7.92 19.00 3.72
CA LEU A 38 -8.13 18.42 2.39
C LEU A 38 -9.07 19.28 1.55
N SER A 39 -8.85 19.30 0.24
CA SER A 39 -9.73 19.98 -0.70
C SER A 39 -11.14 19.36 -0.72
N ALA A 40 -12.12 20.13 -1.20
CA ALA A 40 -13.47 19.62 -1.41
C ALA A 40 -13.50 18.42 -2.37
N ALA A 41 -12.60 18.40 -3.37
CA ALA A 41 -12.45 17.28 -4.30
C ALA A 41 -11.96 16.02 -3.58
N ALA A 42 -10.95 16.13 -2.72
CA ALA A 42 -10.46 15.01 -1.93
C ALA A 42 -11.54 14.48 -0.97
N LEU A 43 -12.23 15.37 -0.26
CA LEU A 43 -13.32 14.97 0.64
C LEU A 43 -14.48 14.30 -0.11
N SER A 44 -14.83 14.78 -1.30
CA SER A 44 -15.86 14.16 -2.15
C SER A 44 -15.45 12.79 -2.63
N ALA A 45 -14.20 12.61 -3.04
CA ALA A 45 -13.67 11.30 -3.45
C ALA A 45 -13.66 10.30 -2.28
N LEU A 46 -13.24 10.73 -1.10
CA LEU A 46 -13.28 9.89 0.11
C LEU A 46 -14.70 9.50 0.52
N ALA A 47 -15.69 10.35 0.25
CA ALA A 47 -17.10 10.08 0.55
C ALA A 47 -17.74 9.00 -0.36
N THR A 48 -17.06 8.61 -1.45
CA THR A 48 -17.53 7.49 -2.30
C THR A 48 -17.28 6.12 -1.68
N TYR A 49 -16.40 6.03 -0.69
CA TYR A 49 -16.13 4.81 0.06
C TYR A 49 -17.12 4.64 1.21
N PRO A 50 -17.34 3.40 1.70
CA PRO A 50 -18.17 3.14 2.87
C PRO A 50 -17.78 4.00 4.08
N ALA A 51 -18.77 4.30 4.93
CA ALA A 51 -18.57 5.22 6.05
C ALA A 51 -17.49 4.78 7.06
N ASP A 52 -17.27 3.49 7.18
CA ASP A 52 -16.25 2.85 8.04
C ASP A 52 -14.93 2.53 7.31
N TRP A 53 -14.83 2.82 6.00
CA TRP A 53 -13.62 2.55 5.21
C TRP A 53 -12.45 3.39 5.70
N PRO A 54 -11.28 2.80 6.05
CA PRO A 54 -10.11 3.56 6.44
C PRO A 54 -9.50 4.29 5.25
N GLU A 55 -8.91 5.44 5.51
CA GLU A 55 -8.24 6.26 4.48
C GLU A 55 -6.77 5.92 4.38
N ILE A 56 -6.16 5.56 5.51
CA ILE A 56 -4.76 5.14 5.59
C ILE A 56 -4.59 3.90 6.48
N GLN A 57 -3.56 3.12 6.17
CA GLN A 57 -3.01 2.09 7.03
C GLN A 57 -1.64 2.56 7.53
N ILE A 58 -1.43 2.50 8.85
CA ILE A 58 -0.17 2.83 9.51
C ILE A 58 0.59 1.54 9.78
N ILE A 59 1.83 1.48 9.29
CA ILE A 59 2.65 0.27 9.34
C ILE A 59 4.00 0.61 9.98
N PRO A 60 4.20 0.29 11.28
CA PRO A 60 5.48 0.46 11.93
C PRO A 60 6.40 -0.74 11.68
N PHE A 61 7.70 -0.47 11.60
CA PHE A 61 8.75 -1.48 11.42
C PHE A 61 9.90 -1.23 12.39
N ALA A 62 10.47 -2.31 12.92
CA ALA A 62 11.69 -2.27 13.76
C ALA A 62 12.96 -2.42 12.91
N SER A 63 13.03 -1.73 11.78
CA SER A 63 14.16 -1.76 10.85
C SER A 63 14.21 -0.47 10.03
N PRO A 64 15.35 -0.12 9.42
CA PRO A 64 15.37 0.97 8.45
C PRO A 64 14.55 0.57 7.22
N PHE A 65 13.65 1.44 6.78
CA PHE A 65 12.86 1.21 5.57
C PHE A 65 13.66 1.49 4.29
N SER A 66 14.78 2.20 4.41
CA SER A 66 15.66 2.54 3.30
C SER A 66 17.00 1.82 3.41
N PRO A 67 17.51 1.18 2.33
CA PRO A 67 18.86 0.64 2.29
C PRO A 67 19.94 1.73 2.39
N SER A 68 19.56 2.98 2.16
CA SER A 68 20.43 4.16 2.27
C SER A 68 20.44 4.78 3.66
N ALA A 69 19.94 4.09 4.69
CA ALA A 69 20.03 4.57 6.07
C ALA A 69 21.50 4.86 6.46
N PRO A 70 21.78 5.98 7.14
CA PRO A 70 23.15 6.46 7.35
C PRO A 70 24.00 5.55 8.24
N ASN A 71 23.38 4.73 9.07
CA ASN A 71 24.07 3.77 9.93
C ASN A 71 23.25 2.48 10.05
N LEU A 72 23.61 1.47 9.26
CA LEU A 72 22.92 0.18 9.26
C LEU A 72 23.14 -0.66 10.53
N THR A 73 24.03 -0.23 11.44
CA THR A 73 24.24 -0.89 12.74
C THR A 73 23.40 -0.26 13.86
N ALA A 74 22.77 0.88 13.62
CA ALA A 74 21.85 1.49 14.56
C ALA A 74 20.47 0.80 14.55
N ASN A 75 19.74 0.93 15.65
CA ASN A 75 18.35 0.52 15.70
C ASN A 75 17.48 1.63 15.09
N TYR A 76 16.56 1.22 14.22
CA TYR A 76 15.60 2.13 13.60
C TYR A 76 14.17 1.75 13.95
N PHE A 77 13.37 2.77 14.12
CA PHE A 77 11.92 2.68 14.10
C PHE A 77 11.42 3.40 12.84
N SER A 78 10.85 2.66 11.92
CA SER A 78 10.27 3.21 10.70
C SER A 78 8.75 3.12 10.76
N VAL A 79 8.08 4.12 10.24
CA VAL A 79 6.62 4.12 10.09
C VAL A 79 6.29 4.51 8.67
N SER A 80 5.45 3.72 8.01
CA SER A 80 4.90 4.07 6.70
C SER A 80 3.39 4.22 6.77
N ALA A 81 2.84 5.00 5.85
CA ALA A 81 1.42 5.11 5.60
C ALA A 81 1.10 4.53 4.22
N ALA A 82 0.21 3.55 4.15
CA ALA A 82 -0.38 3.10 2.90
C ALA A 82 -1.74 3.77 2.71
N ILE A 83 -2.00 4.31 1.52
CA ILE A 83 -3.30 4.88 1.17
C ILE A 83 -4.27 3.73 0.90
N CYS A 84 -5.42 3.70 1.59
CA CYS A 84 -6.47 2.71 1.44
C CYS A 84 -7.65 3.18 0.57
N ALA A 85 -7.73 4.49 0.31
CA ALA A 85 -8.79 5.12 -0.48
C ALA A 85 -8.15 6.01 -1.55
N PHE A 86 -7.84 5.45 -2.72
CA PHE A 86 -7.09 6.12 -3.79
C PHE A 86 -7.89 6.20 -5.09
N THR A 87 -7.64 7.24 -5.86
CA THR A 87 -8.33 7.53 -7.13
C THR A 87 -7.47 7.30 -8.37
N SER A 88 -6.14 7.27 -8.23
CA SER A 88 -5.23 6.93 -9.33
C SER A 88 -5.46 5.50 -9.78
N ARG A 89 -5.39 5.26 -11.10
CA ARG A 89 -5.56 3.94 -11.71
C ARG A 89 -4.41 3.62 -12.64
N GLY A 90 -3.84 2.42 -12.48
CA GLY A 90 -2.86 1.87 -13.39
C GLY A 90 -3.50 0.99 -14.45
N ASN A 91 -2.67 0.44 -15.32
CA ASN A 91 -3.08 -0.52 -16.32
C ASN A 91 -2.01 -1.58 -16.57
N VAL A 92 -2.45 -2.72 -17.07
CA VAL A 92 -1.59 -3.80 -17.57
C VAL A 92 -2.01 -4.06 -19.01
N THR A 93 -1.06 -3.97 -19.93
CA THR A 93 -1.30 -4.15 -21.37
C THR A 93 -0.25 -5.07 -21.98
N ILE A 94 -0.50 -5.53 -23.21
CA ILE A 94 0.45 -6.32 -23.99
C ILE A 94 0.94 -5.50 -25.18
N ASN A 95 2.20 -5.64 -25.54
CA ASN A 95 2.82 -5.05 -26.72
C ASN A 95 3.23 -6.08 -27.77
N SER A 96 2.90 -7.36 -27.55
CA SER A 96 3.26 -8.48 -28.39
C SER A 96 2.26 -9.63 -28.20
N THR A 97 2.12 -10.48 -29.22
CA THR A 97 1.36 -11.75 -29.15
C THR A 97 2.18 -12.90 -28.56
N SER A 98 3.47 -12.68 -28.29
CA SER A 98 4.35 -13.70 -27.70
C SER A 98 4.17 -13.73 -26.17
N THR A 99 3.88 -14.91 -25.64
CA THR A 99 3.78 -15.15 -24.18
C THR A 99 5.15 -15.12 -23.47
N THR A 100 6.25 -15.06 -24.21
CA THR A 100 7.60 -14.90 -23.64
C THR A 100 7.93 -13.43 -23.31
N ASN A 101 7.16 -12.47 -23.86
CA ASN A 101 7.33 -11.07 -23.56
C ASN A 101 6.52 -10.68 -22.32
N ASN A 102 7.16 -9.98 -21.40
CA ASN A 102 6.47 -9.46 -20.23
C ASN A 102 5.41 -8.41 -20.63
N PRO A 103 4.28 -8.33 -19.92
CA PRO A 103 3.30 -7.29 -20.12
C PRO A 103 3.90 -5.90 -19.79
N VAL A 104 3.31 -4.87 -20.38
CA VAL A 104 3.59 -3.48 -20.03
C VAL A 104 2.74 -3.12 -18.82
N ILE A 105 3.38 -2.80 -17.71
CA ILE A 105 2.73 -2.45 -16.44
C ILE A 105 2.94 -0.96 -16.18
N SER A 106 1.86 -0.23 -16.03
CA SER A 106 1.88 1.19 -15.67
C SER A 106 1.09 1.41 -14.37
N PRO A 107 1.76 1.54 -13.22
CA PRO A 107 1.07 1.69 -11.93
C PRO A 107 0.33 3.01 -11.77
N ASN A 108 0.82 4.09 -12.39
CA ASN A 108 0.24 5.44 -12.32
C ASN A 108 -0.02 5.93 -10.89
N TRP A 109 0.90 5.65 -9.96
CA TRP A 109 0.76 6.08 -8.57
C TRP A 109 0.78 7.60 -8.45
N LEU A 110 -0.06 8.15 -7.56
CA LEU A 110 -0.13 9.57 -7.23
C LEU A 110 -0.33 10.49 -8.45
N THR A 111 -1.04 10.02 -9.48
CA THR A 111 -1.32 10.82 -10.68
C THR A 111 -2.45 11.82 -10.46
N THR A 112 -3.33 11.57 -9.48
CA THR A 112 -4.42 12.50 -9.15
C THR A 112 -4.02 13.46 -8.03
N PRO A 113 -4.45 14.73 -8.06
CA PRO A 113 -4.25 15.65 -6.93
C PRO A 113 -4.84 15.13 -5.62
N VAL A 114 -5.96 14.43 -5.68
CA VAL A 114 -6.63 13.81 -4.51
C VAL A 114 -5.67 12.87 -3.78
N ASP A 115 -5.04 11.95 -4.50
CA ASP A 115 -4.11 10.99 -3.90
C ASP A 115 -2.86 11.68 -3.33
N GLN A 116 -2.41 12.76 -3.99
CA GLN A 116 -1.27 13.55 -3.51
C GLN A 116 -1.60 14.25 -2.18
N GLU A 117 -2.80 14.81 -2.06
CA GLU A 117 -3.26 15.44 -0.80
C GLU A 117 -3.37 14.41 0.33
N ILE A 118 -3.97 13.23 0.05
CA ILE A 118 -4.12 12.14 1.02
C ILE A 118 -2.74 11.61 1.44
N ALA A 119 -1.80 11.48 0.49
CA ALA A 119 -0.43 11.03 0.79
C ALA A 119 0.30 12.01 1.71
N VAL A 120 0.21 13.30 1.44
CA VAL A 120 0.80 14.36 2.29
C VAL A 120 0.18 14.35 3.68
N ALA A 121 -1.15 14.25 3.79
CA ALA A 121 -1.83 14.17 5.08
C ALA A 121 -1.46 12.89 5.84
N GLY A 122 -1.36 11.74 5.15
CA GLY A 122 -0.91 10.48 5.70
C GLY A 122 0.53 10.56 6.22
N PHE A 123 1.43 11.22 5.49
CA PHE A 123 2.80 11.44 5.94
C PHE A 123 2.85 12.29 7.23
N LYS A 124 2.13 13.41 7.27
CA LYS A 124 2.01 14.22 8.49
C LYS A 124 1.45 13.40 9.67
N ARG A 125 0.52 12.49 9.38
CA ARG A 125 -0.06 11.62 10.41
C ARG A 125 0.97 10.66 10.99
N ILE A 126 1.76 9.98 10.17
CA ILE A 126 2.81 9.08 10.67
C ILE A 126 3.92 9.83 11.43
N GLN A 127 4.24 11.07 11.08
CA GLN A 127 5.13 11.93 11.88
C GLN A 127 4.54 12.18 13.28
N GLN A 128 3.22 12.45 13.38
CA GLN A 128 2.55 12.59 14.68
C GLN A 128 2.62 11.30 15.49
N VAL A 129 2.32 10.15 14.86
CA VAL A 129 2.40 8.84 15.51
C VAL A 129 3.82 8.57 16.02
N ALA A 130 4.82 8.76 15.18
CA ALA A 130 6.20 8.55 15.52
C ALA A 130 6.63 9.44 16.71
N THR A 131 6.29 10.73 16.68
CA THR A 131 6.60 11.67 17.76
C THR A 131 5.91 11.30 19.08
N THR A 132 4.65 10.84 19.02
CA THR A 132 3.87 10.49 20.21
C THR A 132 4.29 9.16 20.82
N ALA A 133 4.89 8.26 20.04
CA ALA A 133 5.30 6.93 20.50
C ALA A 133 6.36 6.96 21.62
N GLY A 134 7.07 8.09 21.81
CA GLY A 134 8.02 8.29 22.90
C GLY A 134 9.27 7.37 22.86
N ILE A 135 9.45 6.64 21.76
CA ILE A 135 10.56 5.68 21.58
C ILE A 135 11.64 6.22 20.65
N ILE A 136 11.46 7.41 20.11
CA ILE A 136 12.38 8.02 19.14
C ILE A 136 13.48 8.76 19.90
N ALA A 137 14.73 8.34 19.69
CA ALA A 137 15.90 8.92 20.35
C ALA A 137 16.73 9.84 19.42
N GLY A 138 16.40 9.91 18.14
CA GLY A 138 17.18 10.64 17.13
C GLY A 138 16.29 11.39 16.12
N PRO A 139 16.91 12.16 15.21
CA PRO A 139 16.20 12.88 14.18
C PRO A 139 15.55 11.96 13.16
N GLU A 140 14.49 12.42 12.52
CA GLU A 140 13.88 11.77 11.36
C GLU A 140 14.90 11.69 10.20
N TYR A 141 15.00 10.52 9.58
CA TYR A 141 15.82 10.33 8.40
C TYR A 141 14.95 10.39 7.12
N THR A 142 15.13 11.42 6.35
CA THR A 142 14.39 11.70 5.10
C THR A 142 15.30 11.69 3.87
N MET A 143 16.34 10.86 3.84
CA MET A 143 17.34 10.79 2.75
C MET A 143 17.97 12.16 2.42
N GLY A 144 18.06 13.06 3.41
CA GLY A 144 18.59 14.41 3.23
C GLY A 144 17.64 15.41 2.58
N LEU A 145 16.40 15.01 2.28
CA LEU A 145 15.40 15.88 1.69
C LEU A 145 14.66 16.69 2.75
N PRO A 146 14.32 17.98 2.50
CA PRO A 146 13.48 18.76 3.39
C PRO A 146 12.03 18.28 3.31
N VAL A 147 11.36 18.17 4.47
CA VAL A 147 9.96 17.71 4.60
C VAL A 147 9.11 18.64 5.48
N GLN A 148 9.31 19.94 5.33
CA GLN A 148 8.62 20.98 6.14
C GLN A 148 7.34 21.49 5.48
N SER A 149 7.32 21.66 4.16
CA SER A 149 6.14 22.10 3.42
C SER A 149 5.48 20.92 2.69
N ASP A 150 4.21 21.07 2.34
CA ASP A 150 3.45 20.05 1.60
C ASP A 150 4.10 19.68 0.26
N ALA A 151 4.66 20.68 -0.42
CA ALA A 151 5.39 20.44 -1.67
C ALA A 151 6.66 19.61 -1.47
N GLN A 152 7.40 19.87 -0.39
CA GLN A 152 8.61 19.11 -0.03
C GLN A 152 8.26 17.70 0.42
N ILE A 153 7.21 17.55 1.23
CA ILE A 153 6.69 16.24 1.63
C ILE A 153 6.28 15.43 0.40
N LEU A 154 5.53 16.03 -0.52
CA LEU A 154 5.11 15.34 -1.75
C LEU A 154 6.30 14.94 -2.62
N GLN A 155 7.33 15.79 -2.73
CA GLN A 155 8.56 15.43 -3.43
C GLN A 155 9.24 14.24 -2.76
N TYR A 156 9.41 14.27 -1.43
CA TYR A 156 10.00 13.17 -0.67
C TYR A 156 9.21 11.87 -0.90
N ILE A 157 7.87 11.93 -0.84
CA ILE A 157 7.01 10.77 -1.09
C ILE A 157 7.28 10.20 -2.49
N ARG A 158 7.32 11.04 -3.52
CA ARG A 158 7.57 10.58 -4.91
C ARG A 158 8.92 9.91 -5.10
N GLU A 159 9.92 10.31 -4.34
CA GLU A 159 11.27 9.75 -4.41
C GLU A 159 11.47 8.50 -3.54
N SER A 160 10.60 8.32 -2.51
CA SER A 160 10.72 7.24 -1.52
C SER A 160 9.58 6.23 -1.53
N LEU A 161 8.50 6.48 -2.29
CA LEU A 161 7.36 5.58 -2.31
C LEU A 161 7.75 4.18 -2.80
N SER A 162 7.14 3.18 -2.21
CA SER A 162 7.35 1.78 -2.55
C SER A 162 6.01 1.07 -2.67
N PRO A 163 5.88 0.07 -3.54
CA PRO A 163 4.67 -0.73 -3.59
C PRO A 163 4.49 -1.55 -2.32
N LEU A 164 3.23 -1.76 -1.92
CA LEU A 164 2.88 -2.71 -0.86
C LEU A 164 2.59 -4.12 -1.42
N PHE A 165 2.92 -4.33 -2.70
CA PHE A 165 2.74 -5.60 -3.44
C PHE A 165 1.30 -6.09 -3.54
N HIS A 166 0.33 -5.19 -3.46
CA HIS A 166 -1.10 -5.48 -3.51
C HIS A 166 -1.72 -5.07 -4.86
N ALA A 167 -1.02 -5.30 -5.98
CA ALA A 167 -1.58 -5.07 -7.32
C ALA A 167 -2.85 -5.90 -7.51
N SER A 168 -3.95 -5.27 -7.96
CA SER A 168 -5.28 -5.87 -7.95
C SER A 168 -6.20 -5.20 -8.96
N CYS A 169 -7.40 -5.75 -9.16
CA CYS A 169 -8.52 -5.15 -9.88
C CYS A 169 -8.31 -4.95 -11.39
N THR A 170 -7.27 -5.51 -12.01
CA THR A 170 -7.00 -5.35 -13.45
C THR A 170 -7.89 -6.21 -14.34
N CYS A 171 -8.56 -7.23 -13.78
CA CYS A 171 -9.59 -8.05 -14.43
C CYS A 171 -10.91 -7.94 -13.65
N SER A 172 -11.30 -6.72 -13.31
CA SER A 172 -12.35 -6.42 -12.35
C SER A 172 -13.67 -7.14 -12.63
N MET A 173 -14.29 -7.65 -11.57
CA MET A 173 -15.62 -8.20 -11.58
C MET A 173 -16.66 -7.10 -11.71
N GLY A 174 -17.69 -7.30 -12.54
CA GLY A 174 -18.78 -6.37 -12.74
C GLY A 174 -19.96 -6.96 -13.47
N GLN A 175 -20.86 -6.10 -13.93
CA GLN A 175 -22.03 -6.51 -14.70
C GLN A 175 -21.71 -6.58 -16.20
N GLU A 176 -22.44 -7.43 -16.91
CA GLU A 176 -22.35 -7.48 -18.37
C GLU A 176 -22.73 -6.12 -18.97
N GLY A 177 -21.89 -5.61 -19.89
CA GLY A 177 -22.06 -4.28 -20.49
C GLY A 177 -21.30 -3.16 -19.76
N ASP A 178 -20.74 -3.40 -18.60
CA ASP A 178 -19.80 -2.47 -17.96
C ASP A 178 -18.46 -2.51 -18.73
N PRO A 179 -18.01 -1.38 -19.33
CA PRO A 179 -16.78 -1.37 -20.15
C PRO A 179 -15.51 -1.62 -19.32
N MET A 180 -15.58 -1.54 -17.99
CA MET A 180 -14.47 -1.81 -17.09
C MET A 180 -14.50 -3.22 -16.50
N ALA A 181 -15.60 -3.97 -16.66
CA ALA A 181 -15.71 -5.33 -16.17
C ALA A 181 -15.07 -6.34 -17.14
N VAL A 182 -14.30 -7.26 -16.58
CA VAL A 182 -13.66 -8.36 -17.31
C VAL A 182 -14.33 -9.69 -17.00
N VAL A 183 -14.81 -9.87 -15.75
CA VAL A 183 -15.43 -11.12 -15.30
C VAL A 183 -16.79 -10.86 -14.63
N ASP A 184 -17.64 -11.87 -14.67
CA ASP A 184 -18.92 -11.90 -13.95
C ASP A 184 -18.75 -12.27 -12.45
N SER A 185 -19.86 -12.32 -11.69
CA SER A 185 -19.87 -12.71 -10.28
C SER A 185 -19.43 -14.15 -10.00
N HIS A 186 -19.24 -14.97 -11.03
CA HIS A 186 -18.67 -16.33 -10.96
C HIS A 186 -17.25 -16.39 -11.49
N ALA A 187 -16.58 -15.24 -11.60
CA ALA A 187 -15.23 -15.07 -12.12
C ALA A 187 -15.05 -15.52 -13.59
N LYS A 188 -16.13 -15.68 -14.36
CA LYS A 188 -16.08 -16.08 -15.77
C LYS A 188 -15.77 -14.87 -16.64
N VAL A 189 -14.84 -15.02 -17.57
CA VAL A 189 -14.46 -13.95 -18.51
C VAL A 189 -15.58 -13.70 -19.51
N PHE A 190 -16.00 -12.44 -19.66
CA PHE A 190 -16.99 -12.05 -20.65
C PHE A 190 -16.52 -12.32 -22.08
N GLY A 191 -17.41 -12.78 -22.92
CA GLY A 191 -17.14 -13.05 -24.35
C GLY A 191 -16.27 -14.28 -24.63
N VAL A 192 -15.83 -15.03 -23.60
CA VAL A 192 -15.02 -16.25 -23.75
C VAL A 192 -15.66 -17.41 -23.01
N SER A 193 -15.70 -18.58 -23.65
CA SER A 193 -16.24 -19.79 -23.05
C SER A 193 -15.17 -20.59 -22.29
N GLY A 194 -15.50 -21.04 -21.08
CA GLY A 194 -14.65 -21.95 -20.29
C GLY A 194 -13.43 -21.30 -19.60
N LEU A 195 -13.32 -19.98 -19.58
CA LEU A 195 -12.22 -19.25 -18.93
C LEU A 195 -12.69 -18.52 -17.66
N ARG A 196 -11.90 -18.59 -16.58
CA ARG A 196 -12.08 -17.84 -15.34
C ARG A 196 -10.79 -17.14 -14.94
N VAL A 197 -10.94 -16.02 -14.23
CA VAL A 197 -9.86 -15.34 -13.49
C VAL A 197 -10.10 -15.56 -12.00
N VAL A 198 -9.17 -16.27 -11.34
CA VAL A 198 -9.30 -16.69 -9.93
C VAL A 198 -8.09 -16.21 -9.15
N ASP A 199 -7.94 -14.90 -9.09
CA ASP A 199 -6.90 -14.19 -8.33
C ASP A 199 -7.39 -12.78 -7.97
N ILE A 200 -6.56 -12.02 -7.27
CA ILE A 200 -6.87 -10.65 -6.80
C ILE A 200 -7.16 -9.65 -7.94
N SER A 201 -6.77 -9.95 -9.17
CA SER A 201 -7.09 -9.10 -10.31
C SER A 201 -8.59 -9.04 -10.60
N ALA A 202 -9.35 -10.07 -10.20
CA ALA A 202 -10.81 -10.12 -10.34
C ALA A 202 -11.57 -9.26 -9.30
N PHE A 203 -10.90 -8.72 -8.30
CA PHE A 203 -11.56 -7.90 -7.29
C PHE A 203 -12.12 -6.62 -7.92
N PRO A 204 -13.37 -6.23 -7.60
CA PRO A 204 -13.93 -4.94 -8.04
C PRO A 204 -13.34 -3.76 -7.27
N LEU A 205 -12.88 -4.01 -6.04
CA LEU A 205 -12.25 -3.03 -5.17
C LEU A 205 -11.27 -3.74 -4.24
N LEU A 206 -10.05 -3.20 -4.09
CA LEU A 206 -9.08 -3.73 -3.16
C LEU A 206 -9.52 -3.41 -1.71
N PRO A 207 -9.80 -4.41 -0.86
CA PRO A 207 -10.10 -4.16 0.54
C PRO A 207 -8.90 -3.55 1.27
N PRO A 208 -9.11 -2.70 2.28
CA PRO A 208 -8.03 -2.08 3.02
C PRO A 208 -7.26 -3.10 3.86
N GLY A 209 -5.94 -3.05 3.78
CA GLY A 209 -5.05 -3.95 4.51
C GLY A 209 -4.39 -5.02 3.65
N GLN A 210 -3.90 -6.08 4.30
CA GLN A 210 -3.25 -7.20 3.63
C GLN A 210 -4.30 -8.12 3.02
N PRO A 211 -4.36 -8.25 1.67
CA PRO A 211 -5.48 -8.92 1.00
C PRO A 211 -5.40 -10.45 1.00
N GLN A 212 -4.35 -11.06 1.56
CA GLN A 212 -4.10 -12.50 1.47
C GLN A 212 -5.28 -13.33 1.97
N SER A 213 -5.86 -13.01 3.14
CA SER A 213 -7.01 -13.75 3.67
C SER A 213 -8.23 -13.65 2.75
N THR A 214 -8.52 -12.45 2.24
CA THR A 214 -9.62 -12.21 1.31
C THR A 214 -9.42 -12.96 -0.01
N VAL A 215 -8.18 -13.01 -0.51
CA VAL A 215 -7.85 -13.78 -1.74
C VAL A 215 -8.08 -15.27 -1.51
N CYS A 216 -7.66 -15.82 -0.36
CA CYS A 216 -7.87 -17.22 -0.03
C CYS A 216 -9.37 -17.58 0.10
N GLU A 217 -10.20 -16.66 0.60
CA GLU A 217 -11.65 -16.85 0.70
C GLU A 217 -12.34 -16.78 -0.67
N CYS A 218 -11.90 -15.86 -1.54
CA CYS A 218 -12.51 -15.69 -2.87
C CYS A 218 -12.08 -16.77 -3.87
N CYS A 219 -11.01 -17.49 -3.58
CA CYS A 219 -10.44 -18.53 -4.44
C CYS A 219 -10.41 -19.88 -3.71
N PRO A 220 -11.57 -20.48 -3.37
CA PRO A 220 -11.59 -21.81 -2.76
C PRO A 220 -10.95 -22.80 -3.74
N CYS A 221 -9.91 -23.49 -3.30
CA CYS A 221 -9.19 -24.55 -4.00
C CYS A 221 -10.12 -25.74 -4.27
#